data_344cb5b02fa3265658781b69cca0329a
#
_entry.id   344cb5b02fa3265658781b69cca0329a
#
_cell.length_a   1.000
_cell.length_b   1.000
_cell.length_c   1.000
_cell.angle_alpha   90.00
_cell.angle_beta   90.00
_cell.angle_gamma   90.00
#
_symmetry.space_group_name_H-M   'P 1'
#
loop_
_entity.id
_entity.type
_entity.pdbx_description
1 polymer ?
#
loop_
_entity_poly.entity_id
_entity_poly.type
_entity_poly.pdbx_seq_one_letter_code
_entity_poly.pdbx_strand_id
1 'polypeptide(L)'
;IIIGGGHNNAYPIIKGVSKGLLKADKVPLAQINCINLDAHTDYRPLEGRHSGNAFRYAETDGFMGKYAVVGLHENYIPQNVLTDLNNNPFIQYTSYEEIFVHERKNFIQAVAHATGFTEDTFTGIELDMDVVENVLSSACSPSGLSVLHARQYLNFTATDCKVAYLHICEGAAQIADDGAKNEEAGKLISFFVTDFVKANSNVIPPNSI
;
A
#
# COMPACT_ATOMS: atom_id res chain seq x y z
N ILE A 1 6.76 -1.69 -11.44
CA ILE A 1 7.15 -2.01 -10.06
C ILE A 1 8.23 -1.03 -9.62
N ILE A 2 8.06 -0.43 -8.46
CA ILE A 2 9.00 0.48 -7.82
C ILE A 2 9.43 -0.17 -6.49
N ILE A 3 10.73 -0.19 -6.22
CA ILE A 3 11.28 -0.82 -5.02
C ILE A 3 12.17 0.19 -4.31
N GLY A 4 11.88 0.41 -3.04
CA GLY A 4 12.71 1.18 -2.13
C GLY A 4 12.33 2.62 -1.98
N GLY A 5 13.08 3.27 -1.12
CA GLY A 5 12.87 4.58 -0.56
C GLY A 5 11.83 4.58 0.56
N GLY A 6 11.65 5.74 1.15
CA GLY A 6 10.60 5.99 2.12
C GLY A 6 9.24 6.18 1.44
N HIS A 7 8.17 6.05 2.20
CA HIS A 7 6.79 6.15 1.69
C HIS A 7 6.42 7.54 1.14
N ASN A 8 7.24 8.56 1.40
CA ASN A 8 7.13 9.86 0.72
C ASN A 8 7.19 9.77 -0.81
N ASN A 9 7.72 8.67 -1.37
CA ASN A 9 7.75 8.41 -2.80
C ASN A 9 6.36 8.09 -3.39
N ALA A 10 5.38 7.65 -2.59
CA ALA A 10 4.01 7.39 -3.07
C ALA A 10 3.42 8.62 -3.77
N TYR A 11 3.58 9.83 -3.22
CA TYR A 11 3.08 11.05 -3.86
C TYR A 11 3.59 11.27 -5.29
N PRO A 12 4.91 11.33 -5.58
CA PRO A 12 5.38 11.51 -6.95
C PRO A 12 5.05 10.33 -7.86
N ILE A 13 4.95 9.10 -7.34
CA ILE A 13 4.54 7.92 -8.12
C ILE A 13 3.07 8.08 -8.55
N ILE A 14 2.15 8.33 -7.63
CA ILE A 14 0.72 8.55 -7.89
C ILE A 14 0.55 9.67 -8.93
N LYS A 15 1.21 10.81 -8.71
CA LYS A 15 1.18 11.96 -9.61
C LYS A 15 1.70 11.63 -11.02
N GLY A 16 2.83 10.93 -11.10
CA GLY A 16 3.45 10.55 -12.38
C GLY A 16 2.60 9.56 -13.16
N VAL A 17 2.12 8.51 -12.49
CA VAL A 17 1.30 7.45 -13.09
C VAL A 17 -0.07 7.99 -13.53
N SER A 18 -0.76 8.75 -12.69
CA SER A 18 -2.06 9.33 -13.03
C SER A 18 -2.00 10.25 -14.25
N LYS A 19 -0.95 11.10 -14.33
CA LYS A 19 -0.70 11.94 -15.52
C LYS A 19 -0.33 11.11 -16.76
N GLY A 20 0.44 10.04 -16.59
CA GLY A 20 0.79 9.12 -17.68
C GLY A 20 -0.45 8.42 -18.25
N LEU A 21 -1.33 7.93 -17.38
CA LEU A 21 -2.59 7.30 -17.77
C LEU A 21 -3.55 8.29 -18.48
N LEU A 22 -3.64 9.53 -17.99
CA LEU A 22 -4.39 10.58 -18.68
C LEU A 22 -3.82 10.85 -20.07
N LYS A 23 -2.50 11.00 -20.19
CA LYS A 23 -1.84 11.23 -21.49
C LYS A 23 -2.03 10.05 -22.46
N ALA A 24 -2.23 8.85 -21.95
CA ALA A 24 -2.49 7.63 -22.73
C ALA A 24 -3.99 7.38 -22.98
N ASP A 25 -4.88 8.34 -22.66
CA ASP A 25 -6.33 8.25 -22.79
C ASP A 25 -6.95 7.03 -22.07
N LYS A 26 -6.31 6.59 -20.95
CA LYS A 26 -6.77 5.45 -20.14
C LYS A 26 -7.72 5.87 -19.01
N VAL A 27 -7.66 7.13 -18.59
CA VAL A 27 -8.51 7.73 -17.55
C VAL A 27 -8.97 9.12 -18.01
N PRO A 28 -10.15 9.58 -17.57
CA PRO A 28 -10.67 10.91 -17.95
C PRO A 28 -10.02 12.06 -17.17
N LEU A 29 -9.43 11.77 -16.03
CA LEU A 29 -8.74 12.72 -15.15
C LEU A 29 -7.40 12.12 -14.72
N ALA A 30 -6.41 12.97 -14.40
CA ALA A 30 -5.14 12.53 -13.84
C ALA A 30 -5.32 12.08 -12.39
N GLN A 31 -6.13 11.03 -12.18
CA GLN A 31 -6.50 10.52 -10.87
C GLN A 31 -6.54 8.98 -10.90
N ILE A 32 -6.02 8.35 -9.85
CA ILE A 32 -6.07 6.91 -9.61
C ILE A 32 -6.46 6.66 -8.15
N ASN A 33 -6.83 5.42 -7.83
CA ASN A 33 -7.03 4.98 -6.46
C ASN A 33 -5.75 4.35 -5.89
N CYS A 34 -5.69 4.17 -4.56
CA CYS A 34 -4.58 3.49 -3.90
C CYS A 34 -5.09 2.53 -2.82
N ILE A 35 -4.44 1.36 -2.73
CA ILE A 35 -4.57 0.44 -1.60
C ILE A 35 -3.20 0.33 -0.96
N ASN A 36 -3.13 0.52 0.35
CA ASN A 36 -1.91 0.47 1.13
C ASN A 36 -1.99 -0.62 2.20
N LEU A 37 -1.04 -1.54 2.20
CA LEU A 37 -0.82 -2.47 3.30
C LEU A 37 0.22 -1.85 4.23
N ASP A 38 -0.22 -1.33 5.37
CA ASP A 38 0.57 -0.45 6.21
C ASP A 38 0.09 -0.45 7.67
N ALA A 39 1.04 -0.38 8.60
CA ALA A 39 0.74 -0.17 10.01
C ALA A 39 0.35 1.28 10.34
N HIS A 40 0.64 2.22 9.42
CA HIS A 40 0.42 3.65 9.53
C HIS A 40 -0.62 4.15 8.53
N THR A 41 -1.10 5.37 8.72
CA THR A 41 -2.08 5.98 7.79
C THR A 41 -1.43 6.65 6.61
N ASP A 42 -0.22 7.13 6.79
CA ASP A 42 0.52 8.03 5.89
C ASP A 42 -0.33 9.18 5.32
N TYR A 43 -1.29 9.60 6.18
CA TYR A 43 -2.29 10.61 5.90
C TYR A 43 -2.28 11.75 6.94
N ARG A 44 -1.10 12.07 7.51
CA ARG A 44 -0.90 13.17 8.44
C ARG A 44 -1.13 14.53 7.77
N PRO A 45 -1.29 15.63 8.54
CA PRO A 45 -1.50 16.98 8.00
C PRO A 45 -0.42 17.45 7.01
N LEU A 46 -0.75 18.47 6.23
CA LEU A 46 0.14 19.10 5.24
C LEU A 46 1.19 20.01 5.92
N GLU A 47 2.11 19.41 6.65
CA GLU A 47 3.15 20.07 7.45
C GLU A 47 4.55 20.06 6.81
N GLY A 48 4.61 19.91 5.48
CA GLY A 48 5.81 19.60 4.72
C GLY A 48 5.80 18.11 4.32
N ARG A 49 6.34 17.78 3.14
CA ARG A 49 6.29 16.39 2.64
C ARG A 49 7.27 15.49 3.38
N HIS A 50 6.77 14.39 3.92
CA HIS A 50 7.52 13.31 4.54
C HIS A 50 6.76 11.98 4.34
N SER A 51 7.31 10.84 4.78
CA SER A 51 6.72 9.52 4.59
C SER A 51 5.28 9.45 5.14
N GLY A 52 5.04 9.99 6.32
CA GLY A 52 3.74 9.90 7.01
C GLY A 52 2.61 10.77 6.43
N ASN A 53 2.74 11.41 5.26
CA ASN A 53 1.67 12.26 4.69
C ASN A 53 1.57 12.24 3.15
N ALA A 54 2.19 11.27 2.50
CA ALA A 54 2.25 11.21 1.04
C ALA A 54 0.85 11.13 0.40
N PHE A 55 -0.06 10.35 0.98
CA PHE A 55 -1.41 10.17 0.46
C PHE A 55 -2.28 11.41 0.67
N ARG A 56 -2.11 12.15 1.78
CA ARG A 56 -2.78 13.44 1.99
C ARG A 56 -2.41 14.44 0.89
N TYR A 57 -1.13 14.54 0.52
CA TYR A 57 -0.71 15.39 -0.59
C TYR A 57 -1.27 14.92 -1.93
N ALA A 58 -1.30 13.61 -2.19
CA ALA A 58 -1.82 13.07 -3.43
C ALA A 58 -3.32 13.35 -3.61
N GLU A 59 -4.11 13.23 -2.53
CA GLU A 59 -5.52 13.58 -2.52
C GLU A 59 -5.73 15.09 -2.69
N THR A 60 -5.06 15.90 -1.88
CA THR A 60 -5.21 17.37 -1.90
C THR A 60 -4.88 17.97 -3.28
N ASP A 61 -3.88 17.42 -3.95
CA ASP A 61 -3.50 17.83 -5.31
C ASP A 61 -4.38 17.21 -6.41
N GLY A 62 -5.35 16.35 -6.04
CA GLY A 62 -6.32 15.75 -6.95
C GLY A 62 -5.81 14.55 -7.76
N PHE A 63 -4.66 13.98 -7.43
CA PHE A 63 -4.09 12.82 -8.14
C PHE A 63 -4.57 11.48 -7.59
N MET A 64 -5.10 11.45 -6.37
CA MET A 64 -5.69 10.27 -5.73
C MET A 64 -7.18 10.48 -5.51
N GLY A 65 -8.00 9.51 -5.93
CA GLY A 65 -9.46 9.49 -5.73
C GLY A 65 -9.83 8.81 -4.42
N LYS A 66 -9.68 7.49 -4.39
CA LYS A 66 -9.97 6.69 -3.20
C LYS A 66 -8.70 6.14 -2.59
N TYR A 67 -8.70 6.03 -1.27
CA TYR A 67 -7.59 5.49 -0.49
C TYR A 67 -8.07 4.42 0.48
N ALA A 68 -7.56 3.20 0.37
CA ALA A 68 -7.85 2.12 1.30
C ALA A 68 -6.58 1.69 2.05
N VAL A 69 -6.66 1.55 3.39
CA VAL A 69 -5.56 1.06 4.22
C VAL A 69 -5.96 -0.23 4.91
N VAL A 70 -5.09 -1.24 4.86
CA VAL A 70 -5.27 -2.53 5.53
C VAL A 70 -4.10 -2.78 6.47
N GLY A 71 -4.39 -3.18 7.71
CA GLY A 71 -3.39 -3.52 8.71
C GLY A 71 -2.97 -2.38 9.63
N LEU A 72 -3.69 -1.26 9.55
CA LEU A 72 -3.45 -0.06 10.34
C LEU A 72 -3.54 -0.33 11.84
N HIS A 73 -2.52 0.01 12.62
CA HIS A 73 -2.56 -0.11 14.07
C HIS A 73 -3.31 1.09 14.70
N GLU A 74 -4.34 0.80 15.50
CA GLU A 74 -5.18 1.84 16.14
C GLU A 74 -4.38 2.79 17.03
N ASN A 75 -3.34 2.29 17.71
CA ASN A 75 -2.49 3.08 18.59
C ASN A 75 -1.50 4.00 17.84
N TYR A 76 -1.33 3.84 16.53
CA TYR A 76 -0.48 4.69 15.70
C TYR A 76 -1.24 5.85 15.06
N ILE A 77 -2.57 5.93 15.27
CA ILE A 77 -3.42 6.95 14.64
C ILE A 77 -3.62 8.14 15.60
N PRO A 78 -3.09 9.33 15.30
CA PRO A 78 -3.43 10.53 16.06
C PRO A 78 -4.93 10.85 15.94
N GLN A 79 -5.54 11.35 17.02
CA GLN A 79 -6.99 11.59 17.08
C GLN A 79 -7.51 12.52 15.98
N ASN A 80 -6.75 13.53 15.59
CA ASN A 80 -7.11 14.43 14.49
C ASN A 80 -7.12 13.71 13.14
N VAL A 81 -6.15 12.81 12.90
CA VAL A 81 -6.10 12.00 11.69
C VAL A 81 -7.27 11.01 11.66
N LEU A 82 -7.56 10.35 12.77
CA LEU A 82 -8.72 9.45 12.89
C LEU A 82 -10.03 10.17 12.55
N THR A 83 -10.19 11.40 13.04
CA THR A 83 -11.36 12.23 12.73
C THR A 83 -11.44 12.53 11.22
N ASP A 84 -10.33 12.88 10.60
CA ASP A 84 -10.26 13.14 9.16
C ASP A 84 -10.62 11.90 8.33
N LEU A 85 -10.06 10.72 8.68
CA LEU A 85 -10.36 9.46 8.01
C LEU A 85 -11.85 9.12 8.09
N ASN A 86 -12.46 9.23 9.28
CA ASN A 86 -13.86 8.88 9.49
C ASN A 86 -14.84 9.85 8.81
N ASN A 87 -14.44 11.09 8.56
CA ASN A 87 -15.26 12.09 7.88
C ASN A 87 -15.06 12.12 6.36
N ASN A 88 -14.10 11.38 5.83
CA ASN A 88 -13.81 11.38 4.41
C ASN A 88 -14.40 10.12 3.73
N PRO A 89 -15.46 10.25 2.90
CA PRO A 89 -16.10 9.11 2.25
C PRO A 89 -15.23 8.44 1.18
N PHE A 90 -14.11 9.06 0.80
CA PHE A 90 -13.15 8.52 -0.15
C PHE A 90 -11.99 7.77 0.51
N ILE A 91 -12.04 7.60 1.84
CA ILE A 91 -11.05 6.83 2.60
C ILE A 91 -11.75 5.68 3.31
N GLN A 92 -11.13 4.50 3.23
CA GLN A 92 -11.54 3.31 3.96
C GLN A 92 -10.31 2.70 4.64
N TYR A 93 -10.48 2.19 5.85
CA TYR A 93 -9.42 1.44 6.51
C TYR A 93 -9.97 0.23 7.26
N THR A 94 -9.11 -0.75 7.47
CA THR A 94 -9.36 -1.88 8.37
C THR A 94 -8.14 -2.02 9.28
N SER A 95 -8.37 -1.93 10.60
CA SER A 95 -7.27 -2.00 11.56
C SER A 95 -6.74 -3.43 11.74
N TYR A 96 -5.49 -3.52 12.18
CA TYR A 96 -4.87 -4.77 12.60
C TYR A 96 -5.69 -5.41 13.73
N GLU A 97 -6.14 -4.58 14.68
CA GLU A 97 -6.93 -5.02 15.83
C GLU A 97 -8.28 -5.59 15.39
N GLU A 98 -8.94 -5.01 14.40
CA GLU A 98 -10.20 -5.54 13.87
C GLU A 98 -10.04 -6.93 13.27
N ILE A 99 -8.89 -7.21 12.63
CA ILE A 99 -8.61 -8.48 11.97
C ILE A 99 -8.11 -9.54 12.96
N PHE A 100 -7.10 -9.21 13.78
CA PHE A 100 -6.33 -10.19 14.52
C PHE A 100 -6.57 -10.22 16.03
N VAL A 101 -7.07 -9.11 16.60
CA VAL A 101 -7.36 -9.03 18.05
C VAL A 101 -8.84 -9.26 18.31
N HIS A 102 -9.70 -8.67 17.51
CA HIS A 102 -11.15 -8.75 17.68
C HIS A 102 -11.81 -9.78 16.75
N GLU A 103 -11.10 -10.27 15.74
CA GLU A 103 -11.57 -11.28 14.76
C GLU A 103 -12.93 -10.93 14.12
N ARG A 104 -13.20 -9.62 13.91
CA ARG A 104 -14.45 -9.13 13.32
C ARG A 104 -14.56 -9.44 11.84
N LYS A 105 -13.44 -9.56 11.16
CA LYS A 105 -13.30 -10.04 9.78
C LYS A 105 -11.94 -10.72 9.61
N ASN A 106 -11.83 -11.64 8.68
CA ASN A 106 -10.52 -12.22 8.36
C ASN A 106 -9.73 -11.32 7.41
N PHE A 107 -8.43 -11.59 7.30
CA PHE A 107 -7.51 -10.77 6.50
C PHE A 107 -7.92 -10.68 5.02
N ILE A 108 -8.32 -11.79 4.40
CA ILE A 108 -8.74 -11.79 2.99
C ILE A 108 -10.03 -10.99 2.78
N GLN A 109 -10.96 -11.02 3.72
CA GLN A 109 -12.15 -10.15 3.68
C GLN A 109 -11.77 -8.67 3.76
N ALA A 110 -10.78 -8.30 4.59
CA ALA A 110 -10.30 -6.93 4.66
C ALA A 110 -9.68 -6.46 3.34
N VAL A 111 -8.85 -7.30 2.72
CA VAL A 111 -8.28 -7.02 1.39
C VAL A 111 -9.36 -6.92 0.32
N ALA A 112 -10.32 -7.85 0.30
CA ALA A 112 -11.44 -7.84 -0.65
C ALA A 112 -12.32 -6.58 -0.51
N HIS A 113 -12.53 -6.08 0.70
CA HIS A 113 -13.21 -4.80 0.91
C HIS A 113 -12.42 -3.62 0.33
N ALA A 114 -11.10 -3.62 0.50
CA ALA A 114 -10.25 -2.57 -0.05
C ALA A 114 -10.24 -2.58 -1.59
N THR A 115 -10.15 -3.77 -2.22
CA THR A 115 -10.22 -3.89 -3.69
C THR A 115 -11.57 -3.47 -4.23
N GLY A 116 -12.68 -3.91 -3.63
CA GLY A 116 -14.03 -3.51 -4.01
C GLY A 116 -14.28 -2.01 -3.84
N PHE A 117 -13.69 -1.38 -2.81
CA PHE A 117 -13.79 0.06 -2.62
C PHE A 117 -13.09 0.86 -3.74
N THR A 118 -12.00 0.33 -4.29
CA THR A 118 -11.15 1.02 -5.28
C THR A 118 -11.35 0.56 -6.73
N GLU A 119 -12.34 -0.30 -7.02
CA GLU A 119 -12.54 -1.00 -8.31
C GLU A 119 -12.87 -0.09 -9.51
N ASP A 120 -13.35 1.14 -9.27
CA ASP A 120 -13.90 2.03 -10.29
C ASP A 120 -12.85 2.62 -11.24
N THR A 121 -11.55 2.58 -10.92
CA THR A 121 -10.47 3.04 -11.79
C THR A 121 -9.18 2.24 -11.57
N PHE A 122 -8.08 2.70 -12.17
CA PHE A 122 -6.75 2.14 -11.90
C PHE A 122 -6.32 2.35 -10.46
N THR A 123 -5.71 1.31 -9.87
CA THR A 123 -5.32 1.30 -8.47
C THR A 123 -3.81 1.09 -8.31
N GLY A 124 -3.15 1.99 -7.61
CA GLY A 124 -1.79 1.82 -7.10
C GLY A 124 -1.78 0.85 -5.92
N ILE A 125 -0.88 -0.12 -5.96
CA ILE A 125 -0.69 -1.09 -4.89
C ILE A 125 0.55 -0.69 -4.11
N GLU A 126 0.36 -0.35 -2.84
CA GLU A 126 1.41 0.06 -1.91
C GLU A 126 1.63 -1.05 -0.87
N LEU A 127 2.88 -1.35 -0.60
CA LEU A 127 3.31 -2.24 0.47
C LEU A 127 4.38 -1.55 1.28
N ASP A 128 4.02 -1.10 2.48
CA ASP A 128 4.97 -0.68 3.48
C ASP A 128 5.56 -1.91 4.19
N MET A 129 6.87 -2.06 4.16
CA MET A 129 7.51 -3.24 4.75
C MET A 129 7.45 -3.23 6.28
N ASP A 130 7.18 -2.08 6.92
CA ASP A 130 7.08 -1.99 8.38
C ASP A 130 5.79 -2.60 8.95
N VAL A 131 4.79 -2.86 8.09
CA VAL A 131 3.59 -3.61 8.48
C VAL A 131 3.89 -5.07 8.79
N VAL A 132 5.00 -5.60 8.27
CA VAL A 132 5.40 -7.00 8.48
C VAL A 132 6.22 -7.11 9.77
N GLU A 133 5.80 -8.00 10.66
CA GLU A 133 6.49 -8.20 11.94
C GLU A 133 7.99 -8.51 11.80
N ASN A 134 8.82 -7.86 12.62
CA ASN A 134 10.27 -8.07 12.68
C ASN A 134 11.05 -7.78 11.38
N VAL A 135 10.42 -7.17 10.37
CA VAL A 135 11.13 -6.70 9.17
C VAL A 135 11.92 -5.45 9.51
N LEU A 136 13.13 -5.37 8.98
CA LEU A 136 14.02 -4.24 9.22
C LEU A 136 13.50 -2.98 8.50
N SER A 137 12.98 -2.07 9.28
CA SER A 137 12.51 -0.75 8.85
C SER A 137 12.77 0.28 9.95
N SER A 138 12.56 1.56 9.67
CA SER A 138 12.67 2.63 10.67
C SER A 138 11.61 2.51 11.78
N ALA A 139 10.46 1.89 11.48
CA ALA A 139 9.34 1.66 12.39
C ALA A 139 9.12 0.15 12.69
N CYS A 140 10.19 -0.63 12.71
CA CYS A 140 10.14 -2.08 12.99
C CYS A 140 9.28 -2.38 14.21
N SER A 141 8.31 -3.28 14.07
CA SER A 141 7.38 -3.68 15.13
C SER A 141 7.45 -5.19 15.38
N PRO A 142 7.37 -5.64 16.67
CA PRO A 142 7.19 -7.06 16.98
C PRO A 142 5.74 -7.53 16.78
N SER A 143 4.81 -6.62 16.56
CA SER A 143 3.39 -6.91 16.31
C SER A 143 3.04 -6.36 14.94
N GLY A 144 2.88 -7.25 13.98
CA GLY A 144 2.60 -6.90 12.59
C GLY A 144 1.99 -8.08 11.84
N LEU A 145 1.84 -7.93 10.56
CA LEU A 145 1.39 -8.98 9.68
C LEU A 145 2.52 -10.00 9.46
N SER A 146 2.17 -11.27 9.27
CA SER A 146 3.16 -12.24 8.82
C SER A 146 3.55 -12.00 7.35
N VAL A 147 4.73 -12.48 6.97
CA VAL A 147 5.16 -12.52 5.55
C VAL A 147 4.10 -13.17 4.66
N LEU A 148 3.39 -14.20 5.17
CA LEU A 148 2.33 -14.88 4.41
C LEU A 148 1.18 -13.92 4.09
N HIS A 149 0.74 -13.10 5.05
CA HIS A 149 -0.31 -12.11 4.82
C HIS A 149 0.09 -11.08 3.74
N ALA A 150 1.31 -10.56 3.78
CA ALA A 150 1.81 -9.64 2.77
C ALA A 150 1.82 -10.29 1.37
N ARG A 151 2.23 -11.56 1.26
CA ARG A 151 2.18 -12.32 0.02
C ARG A 151 0.76 -12.57 -0.47
N GLN A 152 -0.19 -12.88 0.43
CA GLN A 152 -1.61 -13.01 0.10
C GLN A 152 -2.21 -11.69 -0.39
N TYR A 153 -1.86 -10.57 0.25
CA TYR A 153 -2.26 -9.23 -0.18
C TYR A 153 -1.82 -8.94 -1.61
N LEU A 154 -0.54 -9.15 -1.92
CA LEU A 154 0.01 -8.90 -3.25
C LEU A 154 -0.62 -9.81 -4.32
N ASN A 155 -0.83 -11.08 -4.00
CA ASN A 155 -1.49 -12.01 -4.90
C ASN A 155 -2.94 -11.61 -5.18
N PHE A 156 -3.70 -11.26 -4.13
CA PHE A 156 -5.10 -10.90 -4.25
C PHE A 156 -5.26 -9.57 -5.03
N THR A 157 -4.55 -8.52 -4.62
CA THR A 157 -4.65 -7.20 -5.27
C THR A 157 -4.17 -7.22 -6.72
N ALA A 158 -3.11 -7.98 -7.03
CA ALA A 158 -2.62 -8.14 -8.40
C ALA A 158 -3.62 -8.85 -9.31
N THR A 159 -4.49 -9.70 -8.76
CA THR A 159 -5.51 -10.44 -9.51
C THR A 159 -6.80 -9.65 -9.67
N ASP A 160 -7.21 -8.93 -8.61
CA ASP A 160 -8.53 -8.35 -8.47
C ASP A 160 -8.59 -6.86 -8.90
N CYS A 161 -7.47 -6.13 -8.81
CA CYS A 161 -7.42 -4.73 -9.18
C CYS A 161 -7.04 -4.49 -10.64
N LYS A 162 -7.50 -3.35 -11.18
CA LYS A 162 -6.93 -2.75 -12.38
C LYS A 162 -5.64 -2.03 -12.02
N VAL A 163 -4.55 -2.79 -11.94
CA VAL A 163 -3.28 -2.35 -11.36
C VAL A 163 -2.65 -1.21 -12.16
N ALA A 164 -2.34 -0.10 -11.48
CA ALA A 164 -1.56 1.02 -12.01
C ALA A 164 -0.06 0.80 -11.83
N TYR A 165 0.35 0.39 -10.63
CA TYR A 165 1.73 0.10 -10.25
C TYR A 165 1.77 -0.74 -8.98
N LEU A 166 2.94 -1.30 -8.66
CA LEU A 166 3.31 -1.80 -7.33
C LEU A 166 4.46 -0.95 -6.80
N HIS A 167 4.35 -0.49 -5.55
CA HIS A 167 5.43 0.15 -4.80
C HIS A 167 5.67 -0.62 -3.50
N ILE A 168 6.92 -1.00 -3.25
CA ILE A 168 7.39 -1.63 -2.01
C ILE A 168 8.37 -0.67 -1.36
N CYS A 169 8.06 -0.20 -0.16
CA CYS A 169 8.82 0.87 0.52
C CYS A 169 9.19 0.54 1.96
N GLU A 170 9.88 1.46 2.62
CA GLU A 170 10.33 1.47 4.03
C GLU A 170 11.22 0.29 4.47
N GLY A 171 11.62 -0.59 3.56
CA GLY A 171 12.64 -1.58 3.85
C GLY A 171 14.00 -0.91 4.05
N ALA A 172 14.46 -0.80 5.31
CA ALA A 172 15.63 -0.03 5.69
C ALA A 172 16.86 -0.91 5.93
N ALA A 173 17.26 -1.67 4.91
CA ALA A 173 18.39 -2.57 4.94
C ALA A 173 19.70 -1.94 5.45
N GLN A 174 19.87 -0.63 5.32
CA GLN A 174 21.07 0.11 5.75
C GLN A 174 21.12 0.38 7.25
N ILE A 175 20.06 0.13 8.01
CA ILE A 175 20.03 0.36 9.46
C ILE A 175 20.75 -0.76 10.21
N ALA A 176 20.90 -1.96 9.63
CA ALA A 176 21.58 -3.06 10.27
C ALA A 176 23.09 -3.07 9.93
N ASP A 177 23.91 -3.16 10.95
CA ASP A 177 25.34 -3.50 10.82
C ASP A 177 25.55 -4.98 10.42
N ASP A 178 24.46 -5.73 10.19
CA ASP A 178 24.44 -7.16 9.92
C ASP A 178 24.03 -7.43 8.47
N GLY A 179 24.98 -7.90 7.67
CA GLY A 179 24.72 -8.27 6.27
C GLY A 179 23.65 -9.36 6.09
N ALA A 180 23.42 -10.21 7.08
CA ALA A 180 22.39 -11.26 7.00
C ALA A 180 20.98 -10.69 6.95
N LYS A 181 20.67 -9.64 7.72
CA LYS A 181 19.37 -8.96 7.67
C LYS A 181 19.11 -8.25 6.34
N ASN A 182 20.17 -7.76 5.70
CA ASN A 182 20.09 -7.18 4.37
C ASN A 182 19.74 -8.22 3.31
N GLU A 183 20.33 -9.42 3.42
CA GLU A 183 19.98 -10.55 2.56
C GLU A 183 18.56 -11.03 2.77
N GLU A 184 18.07 -11.07 4.00
CA GLU A 184 16.68 -11.41 4.33
C GLU A 184 15.70 -10.43 3.69
N ALA A 185 15.93 -9.12 3.81
CA ALA A 185 15.11 -8.10 3.19
C ALA A 185 15.10 -8.24 1.66
N GLY A 186 16.24 -8.49 1.04
CA GLY A 186 16.34 -8.74 -0.41
C GLY A 186 15.58 -9.98 -0.86
N LYS A 187 15.70 -11.10 -0.11
CA LYS A 187 14.93 -12.33 -0.37
C LYS A 187 13.43 -12.08 -0.21
N LEU A 188 13.01 -11.36 0.81
CA LEU A 188 11.60 -11.03 1.06
C LEU A 188 11.01 -10.22 -0.10
N ILE A 189 11.69 -9.16 -0.52
CA ILE A 189 11.29 -8.36 -1.68
C ILE A 189 11.19 -9.23 -2.95
N SER A 190 12.11 -10.18 -3.14
CA SER A 190 12.06 -11.08 -4.29
C SER A 190 10.83 -12.00 -4.30
N PHE A 191 10.36 -12.45 -3.13
CA PHE A 191 9.09 -13.18 -3.00
C PHE A 191 7.91 -12.28 -3.36
N PHE A 192 7.87 -11.07 -2.82
CA PHE A 192 6.78 -10.11 -3.08
C PHE A 192 6.65 -9.77 -4.56
N VAL A 193 7.76 -9.43 -5.21
CA VAL A 193 7.79 -9.14 -6.66
C VAL A 193 7.36 -10.36 -7.46
N THR A 194 7.86 -11.55 -7.12
CA THR A 194 7.54 -12.79 -7.83
C THR A 194 6.06 -13.15 -7.73
N ASP A 195 5.47 -13.05 -6.52
CA ASP A 195 4.06 -13.33 -6.30
C ASP A 195 3.18 -12.36 -7.07
N PHE A 196 3.49 -11.07 -7.00
CA PHE A 196 2.77 -10.03 -7.71
C PHE A 196 2.82 -10.22 -9.24
N VAL A 197 4.01 -10.45 -9.81
CA VAL A 197 4.17 -10.65 -11.26
C VAL A 197 3.42 -11.89 -11.73
N LYS A 198 3.50 -13.00 -11.00
CA LYS A 198 2.79 -14.24 -11.34
C LYS A 198 1.27 -14.04 -11.30
N ALA A 199 0.75 -13.39 -10.25
CA ALA A 199 -0.67 -13.13 -10.11
C ALA A 199 -1.18 -12.21 -11.23
N ASN A 200 -0.49 -11.10 -11.47
CA ASN A 200 -0.87 -10.14 -12.51
C ASN A 200 -0.76 -10.72 -13.94
N SER A 201 0.19 -11.63 -14.19
CA SER A 201 0.32 -12.30 -15.50
C SER A 201 -0.81 -13.29 -15.79
N ASN A 202 -1.42 -13.88 -14.76
CA ASN A 202 -2.57 -14.78 -14.91
C ASN A 202 -3.85 -14.04 -15.33
N VAL A 203 -3.91 -12.72 -15.14
CA VAL A 203 -5.02 -11.86 -15.58
C VAL A 203 -4.91 -11.53 -17.08
N ILE A 204 -3.72 -11.65 -17.67
CA ILE A 204 -3.50 -11.45 -19.11
C ILE A 204 -3.74 -12.78 -19.81
N PRO A 205 -4.77 -12.92 -20.71
CA PRO A 205 -4.99 -14.15 -21.44
C PRO A 205 -3.74 -14.53 -22.26
N PRO A 206 -3.35 -15.82 -22.30
CA PRO A 206 -2.13 -16.26 -23.00
C PRO A 206 -2.08 -15.97 -24.49
N ASN A 207 -3.16 -15.45 -25.09
CA ASN A 207 -3.28 -15.16 -26.53
C ASN A 207 -3.36 -13.65 -26.87
N SER A 208 -2.93 -12.77 -25.97
CA SER A 208 -2.93 -11.31 -26.20
C SER A 208 -1.56 -10.72 -26.56
N ILE A 209 -0.62 -11.56 -27.01
CA ILE A 209 0.70 -11.16 -27.56
C ILE A 209 0.74 -11.50 -29.05
#